data_cd6949ada790215153b9842e8dbe3679
#
_entry.id   cd6949ada790215153b9842e8dbe3679
#
_cell.length_a   1.000
_cell.length_b   1.000
_cell.length_c   1.000
_cell.angle_alpha   90.00
_cell.angle_beta   90.00
_cell.angle_gamma   90.00
#
_symmetry.space_group_name_H-M   'P 1'
#
loop_
_entity.id
_entity.type
_entity.pdbx_description
1 polymer ?
#
loop_
_entity_poly.entity_id
_entity_poly.type
_entity_poly.pdbx_seq_one_letter_code
_entity_poly.pdbx_strand_id
1 'polypeptide(L)'
;IVNNACPTVRRPPEFYAHMMAGETAAAHDVPEHLRKLLGGYEGLRRYAMLPEGADGSSLAMPARDDAIAGITRAAELSQIPLLAEEMVGQQHLFPQGRLDQDLQQIDMRTRNSWRLLMAEVPSVELLEVQLVNAIAPFIINARLKPLMLRTREGEAPSRDKHIVNVSAVEGQFYRKFKTTRHPHTNMAKAALNMMTRTAAADYHNDGIHMNAVDTGWVTDEDPAELAARKVVEERFHPPLDIVDGAARIVDPI
;
A
#
# COMPACT_ATOMS: atom_id res chain seq x y z
N ILE A 1 6.99 -8.49 -8.80
CA ILE A 1 6.48 -7.81 -7.60
C ILE A 1 5.81 -6.52 -8.04
N VAL A 2 4.58 -6.25 -7.57
CA VAL A 2 3.92 -4.95 -7.73
C VAL A 2 3.71 -4.35 -6.35
N ASN A 3 4.37 -3.24 -6.05
CA ASN A 3 4.20 -2.49 -4.82
C ASN A 3 3.15 -1.40 -5.04
N ASN A 4 1.87 -1.76 -4.83
CA ASN A 4 0.71 -0.88 -5.03
C ASN A 4 0.00 -0.50 -3.72
N ALA A 5 0.51 -0.84 -2.55
CA ALA A 5 0.04 -0.29 -1.28
C ALA A 5 0.55 1.15 -1.14
N CYS A 6 -0.15 2.11 -1.74
CA CYS A 6 0.31 3.49 -1.85
C CYS A 6 -0.79 4.49 -1.48
N PRO A 7 -1.30 4.48 -0.23
CA PRO A 7 -2.34 5.41 0.16
C PRO A 7 -1.86 6.86 0.03
N THR A 8 -2.64 7.67 -0.66
CA THR A 8 -2.51 9.13 -0.72
C THR A 8 -3.26 9.80 0.42
N VAL A 9 -4.31 9.15 0.90
CA VAL A 9 -5.15 9.58 2.01
C VAL A 9 -5.12 8.53 3.10
N ARG A 10 -4.69 8.93 4.30
CA ARG A 10 -4.79 8.09 5.49
C ARG A 10 -6.24 7.90 5.88
N ARG A 11 -6.67 6.66 6.02
CA ARG A 11 -8.00 6.29 6.52
C ARG A 11 -7.89 5.83 7.98
N PRO A 12 -8.82 6.23 8.87
CA PRO A 12 -8.85 5.75 10.25
C PRO A 12 -9.32 4.30 10.33
N PRO A 13 -9.13 3.63 11.49
CA PRO A 13 -9.57 2.25 11.69
C PRO A 13 -11.03 1.97 11.32
N GLU A 14 -11.95 2.86 11.66
CA GLU A 14 -13.38 2.69 11.34
C GLU A 14 -13.69 2.59 9.85
N PHE A 15 -12.85 3.17 8.99
CA PHE A 15 -13.00 3.04 7.54
C PHE A 15 -12.88 1.58 7.11
N TYR A 16 -12.02 0.81 7.76
CA TYR A 16 -11.74 -0.60 7.43
C TYR A 16 -12.55 -1.60 8.25
N ALA A 17 -13.37 -1.15 9.19
CA ALA A 17 -14.10 -2.02 10.11
C ALA A 17 -14.93 -3.10 9.39
N HIS A 18 -15.50 -2.78 8.24
CA HIS A 18 -16.30 -3.71 7.43
C HIS A 18 -15.47 -4.86 6.82
N MET A 19 -14.15 -4.72 6.71
CA MET A 19 -13.25 -5.74 6.16
C MET A 19 -12.79 -6.74 7.22
N MET A 20 -12.88 -6.38 8.51
CA MET A 20 -12.29 -7.15 9.60
C MET A 20 -12.86 -8.57 9.73
N ALA A 21 -14.12 -8.76 9.37
CA ALA A 21 -14.73 -10.10 9.37
C ALA A 21 -14.01 -11.05 8.38
N GLY A 22 -13.63 -10.54 7.21
CA GLY A 22 -12.86 -11.30 6.22
C GLY A 22 -11.41 -11.50 6.63
N GLU A 23 -10.77 -10.45 7.15
CA GLU A 23 -9.36 -10.48 7.55
C GLU A 23 -9.08 -11.43 8.74
N THR A 24 -10.07 -11.60 9.62
CA THR A 24 -9.96 -12.46 10.80
C THR A 24 -10.59 -13.84 10.59
N ALA A 25 -11.26 -14.08 9.46
CA ALA A 25 -11.86 -15.37 9.15
C ALA A 25 -10.81 -16.49 9.12
N ALA A 26 -11.19 -17.67 9.61
CA ALA A 26 -10.34 -18.84 9.50
C ALA A 26 -10.26 -19.33 8.06
N ALA A 27 -9.12 -19.93 7.65
CA ALA A 27 -8.92 -20.36 6.26
C ALA A 27 -9.97 -21.38 5.80
N HIS A 28 -10.57 -22.17 6.72
CA HIS A 28 -11.62 -23.13 6.37
C HIS A 28 -12.95 -22.47 6.02
N ASP A 29 -13.19 -21.22 6.47
CA ASP A 29 -14.40 -20.44 6.18
C ASP A 29 -14.30 -19.72 4.82
N VAL A 30 -13.09 -19.68 4.26
CA VAL A 30 -12.83 -19.04 2.95
C VAL A 30 -13.25 -20.00 1.83
N PRO A 31 -13.89 -19.51 0.74
CA PRO A 31 -14.23 -20.32 -0.43
C PRO A 31 -13.06 -21.16 -0.94
N GLU A 32 -13.33 -22.40 -1.32
CA GLU A 32 -12.29 -23.39 -1.67
C GLU A 32 -11.32 -22.91 -2.75
N HIS A 33 -11.80 -22.20 -3.76
CA HIS A 33 -10.96 -21.66 -4.83
C HIS A 33 -9.96 -20.61 -4.35
N LEU A 34 -10.24 -19.91 -3.25
CA LEU A 34 -9.36 -18.93 -2.63
C LEU A 34 -8.37 -19.57 -1.63
N ARG A 35 -8.71 -20.73 -1.04
CA ARG A 35 -7.82 -21.39 -0.07
C ARG A 35 -6.45 -21.70 -0.63
N LYS A 36 -6.38 -22.05 -1.92
CA LYS A 36 -5.10 -22.31 -2.61
C LYS A 36 -4.19 -21.08 -2.66
N LEU A 37 -4.77 -19.87 -2.72
CA LEU A 37 -4.02 -18.62 -2.72
C LEU A 37 -3.48 -18.30 -1.33
N LEU A 38 -4.21 -18.68 -0.29
CA LEU A 38 -3.79 -18.47 1.10
C LEU A 38 -2.65 -19.44 1.50
N GLY A 39 -2.58 -20.65 0.88
CA GLY A 39 -1.49 -21.59 1.10
C GLY A 39 -1.17 -21.82 2.57
N GLY A 40 0.08 -21.52 2.96
CA GLY A 40 0.57 -21.60 4.32
C GLY A 40 0.24 -20.40 5.21
N TYR A 41 -0.63 -19.47 4.79
CA TYR A 41 -0.91 -18.21 5.51
C TYR A 41 -1.32 -18.42 6.97
N GLU A 42 -2.15 -19.44 7.27
CA GLU A 42 -2.51 -19.78 8.64
C GLU A 42 -1.31 -20.16 9.50
N GLY A 43 -0.32 -20.85 8.92
CA GLY A 43 0.96 -21.09 9.55
C GLY A 43 1.77 -19.82 9.76
N LEU A 44 1.79 -18.93 8.75
CA LEU A 44 2.52 -17.66 8.80
C LEU A 44 1.93 -16.68 9.82
N ARG A 45 0.63 -16.69 10.05
CA ARG A 45 -0.01 -15.85 11.10
C ARG A 45 0.55 -16.09 12.50
N ARG A 46 1.19 -17.23 12.73
CA ARG A 46 1.80 -17.61 14.02
C ARG A 46 3.29 -17.30 14.11
N TYR A 47 3.91 -16.81 13.04
CA TYR A 47 5.34 -16.53 13.01
C TYR A 47 5.63 -15.07 13.33
N ALA A 48 6.63 -14.88 14.17
CA ALA A 48 7.27 -13.59 14.39
C ALA A 48 7.94 -13.08 13.11
N MET A 49 8.28 -11.79 13.08
CA MET A 49 9.06 -11.20 12.00
C MET A 49 10.28 -12.06 11.68
N LEU A 50 10.53 -12.26 10.37
CA LEU A 50 11.74 -12.92 9.91
C LEU A 50 12.96 -12.14 10.43
N PRO A 51 13.93 -12.80 11.08
CA PRO A 51 15.14 -12.13 11.53
C PRO A 51 15.91 -11.54 10.34
N GLU A 52 16.54 -10.41 10.55
CA GLU A 52 17.43 -9.81 9.53
C GLU A 52 18.56 -10.79 9.18
N GLY A 53 18.76 -11.04 7.88
CA GLY A 53 19.81 -11.92 7.38
C GLY A 53 19.46 -13.40 7.34
N ALA A 54 18.23 -13.79 7.62
CA ALA A 54 17.81 -15.20 7.42
C ALA A 54 17.84 -15.57 5.93
N ASP A 55 18.65 -16.53 5.59
CA ASP A 55 18.70 -17.18 4.29
C ASP A 55 17.47 -18.08 4.15
N GLY A 56 16.39 -17.77 3.80
CA GLY A 56 15.15 -18.53 3.58
C GLY A 56 15.06 -20.00 4.00
N SER A 57 16.14 -20.60 4.51
CA SER A 57 16.25 -22.00 4.95
C SER A 57 15.81 -22.23 6.40
N SER A 58 15.68 -21.16 7.20
CA SER A 58 15.31 -21.24 8.63
C SER A 58 13.90 -20.66 8.89
N LEU A 59 12.90 -21.13 8.17
CA LEU A 59 11.49 -20.76 8.41
C LEU A 59 10.85 -21.52 9.59
N ALA A 60 11.59 -22.39 10.27
CA ALA A 60 11.11 -23.17 11.40
C ALA A 60 11.59 -22.56 12.72
N MET A 61 11.01 -21.43 13.15
CA MET A 61 11.11 -21.04 14.53
C MET A 61 9.90 -21.58 15.34
N PRO A 62 10.15 -22.21 16.49
CA PRO A 62 9.06 -22.66 17.34
C PRO A 62 8.25 -21.47 17.83
N ALA A 63 6.93 -21.65 17.86
CA ALA A 63 6.00 -20.67 18.41
C ALA A 63 6.43 -20.32 19.85
N ARG A 64 6.82 -19.07 20.09
CA ARG A 64 6.98 -18.53 21.43
C ARG A 64 5.67 -17.84 21.85
N ASP A 65 5.26 -18.19 23.06
CA ASP A 65 3.98 -17.80 23.65
C ASP A 65 3.72 -16.29 23.69
N ASP A 66 2.44 -15.96 23.58
CA ASP A 66 1.67 -14.74 23.90
C ASP A 66 2.26 -13.34 23.69
N ALA A 67 3.53 -13.08 23.99
CA ALA A 67 4.12 -11.76 23.82
C ALA A 67 4.32 -11.36 22.34
N ILE A 68 4.35 -12.33 21.41
CA ILE A 68 4.52 -12.13 19.97
C ILE A 68 3.16 -12.12 19.25
N ALA A 69 2.09 -12.50 19.92
CA ALA A 69 0.75 -12.60 19.35
C ALA A 69 0.28 -11.28 18.70
N GLY A 70 0.68 -10.13 19.27
CA GLY A 70 0.36 -8.83 18.70
C GLY A 70 0.93 -8.60 17.29
N ILE A 71 2.17 -9.03 17.02
CA ILE A 71 2.83 -8.83 15.72
C ILE A 71 2.23 -9.77 14.65
N THR A 72 1.71 -10.90 15.04
CA THR A 72 1.07 -11.88 14.16
C THR A 72 -0.38 -11.55 13.82
N ARG A 73 -0.98 -10.58 14.52
CA ARG A 73 -2.35 -10.11 14.29
C ARG A 73 -2.35 -8.75 13.62
N ALA A 74 -1.74 -8.68 12.43
CA ALA A 74 -1.56 -7.42 11.72
C ALA A 74 -2.87 -6.69 11.40
N ALA A 75 -3.94 -7.44 11.10
CA ALA A 75 -5.26 -6.86 10.84
C ALA A 75 -5.82 -6.18 12.10
N GLU A 76 -5.79 -6.85 13.26
CA GLU A 76 -6.27 -6.27 14.53
C GLU A 76 -5.39 -5.10 14.98
N LEU A 77 -4.07 -5.16 14.77
CA LEU A 77 -3.17 -4.06 15.07
C LEU A 77 -3.48 -2.81 14.25
N SER A 78 -3.89 -2.99 13.00
CA SER A 78 -4.28 -1.87 12.12
C SER A 78 -5.53 -1.15 12.61
N GLN A 79 -6.31 -1.76 13.49
CA GLN A 79 -7.55 -1.21 14.05
C GLN A 79 -7.35 -0.46 15.36
N ILE A 80 -6.12 -0.30 15.83
CA ILE A 80 -5.81 0.49 17.03
C ILE A 80 -5.90 1.98 16.70
N PRO A 81 -6.79 2.75 17.36
CA PRO A 81 -6.84 4.20 17.17
C PRO A 81 -5.54 4.85 17.66
N LEU A 82 -4.92 5.68 16.84
CA LEU A 82 -3.65 6.36 17.15
C LEU A 82 -3.81 7.87 17.27
N LEU A 83 -4.90 8.44 16.76
CA LEU A 83 -5.21 9.86 16.83
C LEU A 83 -6.41 10.10 17.74
N ALA A 84 -6.44 11.26 18.39
CA ALA A 84 -7.52 11.60 19.32
C ALA A 84 -8.91 11.57 18.68
N GLU A 85 -9.03 12.03 17.44
CA GLU A 85 -10.27 12.01 16.67
C GLU A 85 -10.77 10.59 16.37
N GLU A 86 -9.89 9.60 16.31
CA GLU A 86 -10.24 8.20 16.07
C GLU A 86 -10.83 7.52 17.31
N MET A 87 -10.65 8.13 18.48
CA MET A 87 -11.16 7.60 19.76
C MET A 87 -12.61 7.99 20.05
N VAL A 88 -13.20 8.89 19.25
CA VAL A 88 -14.55 9.43 19.51
C VAL A 88 -15.66 8.81 18.66
N GLY A 89 -15.37 7.73 17.92
CA GLY A 89 -16.36 7.00 17.12
C GLY A 89 -16.79 7.78 15.88
N GLN A 90 -16.15 7.50 14.75
CA GLN A 90 -16.40 8.17 13.46
C GLN A 90 -17.22 7.33 12.48
N GLN A 91 -17.88 6.27 12.93
CA GLN A 91 -18.62 5.33 12.06
C GLN A 91 -19.63 6.00 11.12
N HIS A 92 -20.25 7.10 11.56
CA HIS A 92 -21.18 7.86 10.73
C HIS A 92 -20.54 8.51 9.50
N LEU A 93 -19.21 8.70 9.51
CA LEU A 93 -18.43 9.21 8.38
C LEU A 93 -18.08 8.13 7.36
N PHE A 94 -18.25 6.87 7.72
CA PHE A 94 -17.93 5.70 6.90
C PHE A 94 -19.12 4.74 6.82
N PRO A 95 -20.26 5.16 6.24
CA PRO A 95 -21.47 4.36 6.21
C PRO A 95 -21.24 3.08 5.41
N GLN A 96 -21.32 1.94 6.08
CA GLN A 96 -21.05 0.62 5.50
C GLN A 96 -21.91 0.34 4.27
N GLY A 97 -21.27 -0.17 3.22
CA GLY A 97 -21.94 -0.51 1.96
C GLY A 97 -22.26 0.67 1.06
N ARG A 98 -21.95 1.91 1.46
CA ARG A 98 -22.02 3.07 0.58
C ARG A 98 -20.66 3.26 -0.09
N LEU A 99 -20.64 3.09 -1.40
CA LEU A 99 -19.43 3.15 -2.21
C LEU A 99 -19.37 4.46 -2.99
N ASP A 100 -18.15 4.88 -3.31
CA ASP A 100 -17.88 5.96 -4.25
C ASP A 100 -17.94 5.45 -5.72
N GLN A 101 -17.57 6.31 -6.66
CA GLN A 101 -17.55 5.97 -8.09
C GLN A 101 -16.53 4.88 -8.44
N ASP A 102 -15.51 4.70 -7.61
CA ASP A 102 -14.43 3.73 -7.79
C ASP A 102 -14.70 2.43 -7.00
N LEU A 103 -15.92 2.25 -6.52
CA LEU A 103 -16.39 1.11 -5.72
C LEU A 103 -15.65 0.94 -4.39
N GLN A 104 -15.07 2.02 -3.86
CA GLN A 104 -14.47 2.06 -2.54
C GLN A 104 -15.47 2.53 -1.49
N GLN A 105 -15.25 2.13 -0.23
CA GLN A 105 -16.01 2.66 0.90
C GLN A 105 -15.91 4.19 0.91
N ILE A 106 -17.06 4.87 0.95
CA ILE A 106 -17.08 6.34 0.96
C ILE A 106 -16.48 6.90 2.25
N ASP A 107 -15.75 8.00 2.12
CA ASP A 107 -15.18 8.79 3.21
C ASP A 107 -15.86 10.17 3.23
N MET A 108 -16.73 10.38 4.23
CA MET A 108 -17.51 11.62 4.37
C MET A 108 -16.83 12.65 5.26
N ARG A 109 -15.56 12.48 5.61
CA ARG A 109 -14.81 13.51 6.32
C ARG A 109 -14.72 14.79 5.48
N THR A 110 -14.81 15.94 6.11
CA THR A 110 -14.68 17.24 5.43
C THR A 110 -13.24 17.61 5.12
N ARG A 111 -12.29 16.90 5.73
CA ARG A 111 -10.86 17.13 5.55
C ARG A 111 -10.11 15.79 5.60
N ASN A 112 -9.13 15.63 4.74
CA ASN A 112 -8.30 14.42 4.65
C ASN A 112 -6.83 14.80 4.34
N SER A 113 -5.96 13.80 4.25
CA SER A 113 -4.52 13.94 3.98
C SER A 113 -4.22 14.81 2.76
N TRP A 114 -5.04 14.74 1.72
CA TRP A 114 -4.86 15.47 0.47
C TRP A 114 -4.93 17.00 0.65
N ARG A 115 -5.60 17.44 1.71
CA ARG A 115 -5.82 18.86 2.01
C ARG A 115 -4.90 19.43 3.09
N LEU A 116 -4.07 18.60 3.73
CA LEU A 116 -3.24 19.06 4.84
C LEU A 116 -2.04 19.89 4.36
N LEU A 117 -1.79 20.99 5.06
CA LEU A 117 -0.54 21.73 4.99
C LEU A 117 0.50 21.07 5.93
N MET A 118 1.78 21.39 5.75
CA MET A 118 2.88 20.77 6.51
C MET A 118 2.67 20.84 8.03
N ALA A 119 2.25 21.98 8.57
CA ALA A 119 2.05 22.16 10.01
C ALA A 119 0.80 21.44 10.55
N GLU A 120 -0.03 20.90 9.68
CA GLU A 120 -1.30 20.24 10.01
C GLU A 120 -1.22 18.73 9.95
N VAL A 121 -0.11 18.19 9.42
CA VAL A 121 0.10 16.74 9.31
C VAL A 121 0.47 16.16 10.67
N PRO A 122 -0.34 15.24 11.24
CA PRO A 122 0.02 14.54 12.45
C PRO A 122 1.29 13.70 12.26
N SER A 123 2.14 13.62 13.28
CA SER A 123 3.36 12.82 13.21
C SER A 123 3.08 11.34 12.94
N VAL A 124 1.99 10.80 13.48
CA VAL A 124 1.52 9.44 13.22
C VAL A 124 1.26 9.25 11.72
N GLU A 125 0.50 10.15 11.10
CA GLU A 125 0.20 10.08 9.66
C GLU A 125 1.46 10.19 8.81
N LEU A 126 2.37 11.10 9.16
CA LEU A 126 3.66 11.21 8.49
C LEU A 126 4.41 9.88 8.50
N LEU A 127 4.52 9.24 9.67
CA LEU A 127 5.24 7.97 9.82
C LEU A 127 4.56 6.82 9.06
N GLU A 128 3.24 6.70 9.15
CA GLU A 128 2.48 5.66 8.44
C GLU A 128 2.62 5.80 6.92
N VAL A 129 2.51 7.02 6.39
CA VAL A 129 2.67 7.28 4.96
C VAL A 129 4.07 6.91 4.49
N GLN A 130 5.13 7.23 5.26
CA GLN A 130 6.49 6.83 4.93
C GLN A 130 6.66 5.31 5.00
N LEU A 131 6.13 4.66 6.04
CA LEU A 131 6.20 3.20 6.20
C LEU A 131 5.57 2.47 5.02
N VAL A 132 4.35 2.83 4.65
CA VAL A 132 3.60 2.13 3.60
C VAL A 132 4.16 2.44 2.21
N ASN A 133 4.43 3.71 1.90
CA ASN A 133 4.78 4.12 0.54
C ASN A 133 6.26 3.95 0.18
N ALA A 134 7.17 3.96 1.15
CA ALA A 134 8.61 3.94 0.88
C ALA A 134 9.34 2.80 1.60
N ILE A 135 9.14 2.64 2.91
CA ILE A 135 9.90 1.69 3.71
C ILE A 135 9.47 0.25 3.44
N ALA A 136 8.16 -0.02 3.38
CA ALA A 136 7.65 -1.36 3.10
C ALA A 136 8.07 -1.86 1.70
N PRO A 137 7.95 -1.09 0.61
CA PRO A 137 8.50 -1.47 -0.69
C PRO A 137 10.00 -1.76 -0.65
N PHE A 138 10.79 -0.96 0.08
CA PHE A 138 12.21 -1.22 0.26
C PHE A 138 12.46 -2.59 0.89
N ILE A 139 11.79 -2.86 2.01
CA ILE A 139 11.95 -4.14 2.74
C ILE A 139 11.50 -5.31 1.88
N ILE A 140 10.34 -5.22 1.22
CA ILE A 140 9.77 -6.27 0.35
C ILE A 140 10.73 -6.57 -0.79
N ASN A 141 11.19 -5.56 -1.52
CA ASN A 141 12.11 -5.73 -2.63
C ASN A 141 13.42 -6.38 -2.18
N ALA A 142 14.01 -5.89 -1.07
CA ALA A 142 15.26 -6.42 -0.54
C ALA A 142 15.11 -7.89 -0.08
N ARG A 143 14.06 -8.19 0.67
CA ARG A 143 13.85 -9.53 1.26
C ARG A 143 13.40 -10.59 0.25
N LEU A 144 12.70 -10.19 -0.81
CA LEU A 144 12.26 -11.11 -1.86
C LEU A 144 13.27 -11.27 -3.00
N LYS A 145 14.35 -10.46 -3.06
CA LYS A 145 15.40 -10.58 -4.08
C LYS A 145 15.95 -12.02 -4.16
N PRO A 146 16.34 -12.70 -3.06
CA PRO A 146 16.81 -14.07 -3.11
C PRO A 146 15.79 -15.06 -3.69
N LEU A 147 14.50 -14.85 -3.40
CA LEU A 147 13.42 -15.67 -3.97
C LEU A 147 13.28 -15.45 -5.47
N MET A 148 13.40 -14.21 -5.93
CA MET A 148 13.36 -13.87 -7.36
C MET A 148 14.55 -14.45 -8.13
N LEU A 149 15.68 -14.68 -7.47
CA LEU A 149 16.88 -15.27 -8.07
C LEU A 149 16.82 -16.81 -8.19
N ARG A 150 15.84 -17.46 -7.55
CA ARG A 150 15.71 -18.92 -7.64
C ARG A 150 15.41 -19.35 -9.07
N THR A 151 16.09 -20.39 -9.50
CA THR A 151 15.83 -21.10 -10.75
C THR A 151 15.45 -22.54 -10.43
N ARG A 152 14.65 -23.15 -11.29
CA ARG A 152 14.39 -24.60 -11.18
C ARG A 152 15.63 -25.34 -11.63
N GLU A 153 15.83 -26.53 -11.04
CA GLU A 153 16.93 -27.42 -11.42
C GLU A 153 16.86 -27.75 -12.92
N GLY A 154 17.97 -27.52 -13.62
CA GLY A 154 18.04 -27.76 -15.07
C GLY A 154 17.54 -26.61 -15.96
N GLU A 155 17.02 -25.52 -15.40
CA GLU A 155 16.61 -24.33 -16.16
C GLU A 155 17.67 -23.22 -16.09
N ALA A 156 17.82 -22.47 -17.19
CA ALA A 156 18.63 -21.26 -17.16
C ALA A 156 17.94 -20.18 -16.32
N PRO A 157 18.69 -19.30 -15.63
CA PRO A 157 18.11 -18.18 -14.91
C PRO A 157 17.30 -17.30 -15.84
N SER A 158 16.02 -17.07 -15.50
CA SER A 158 15.22 -16.08 -16.21
C SER A 158 15.79 -14.69 -15.95
N ARG A 159 15.93 -13.91 -17.02
CA ARG A 159 16.29 -12.48 -16.94
C ARG A 159 15.11 -11.56 -17.19
N ASP A 160 13.91 -12.10 -17.08
CA ASP A 160 12.64 -11.42 -17.33
C ASP A 160 11.82 -11.46 -16.03
N LYS A 161 12.26 -10.69 -15.04
CA LYS A 161 11.64 -10.53 -13.73
C LYS A 161 11.41 -9.05 -13.46
N HIS A 162 10.26 -8.72 -12.91
CA HIS A 162 9.85 -7.34 -12.80
C HIS A 162 9.50 -6.94 -11.36
N ILE A 163 9.90 -5.72 -11.01
CA ILE A 163 9.44 -4.99 -9.82
C ILE A 163 8.85 -3.67 -10.31
N VAL A 164 7.59 -3.44 -10.01
CA VAL A 164 6.89 -2.19 -10.31
C VAL A 164 6.54 -1.50 -9.00
N ASN A 165 7.11 -0.33 -8.78
CA ASN A 165 6.83 0.52 -7.64
C ASN A 165 5.82 1.59 -8.08
N VAL A 166 4.58 1.51 -7.58
CA VAL A 166 3.55 2.49 -7.93
C VAL A 166 3.81 3.80 -7.19
N SER A 167 4.29 4.75 -7.96
CA SER A 167 4.66 6.08 -7.51
C SER A 167 3.64 7.13 -7.98
N ALA A 168 4.06 8.36 -8.07
CA ALA A 168 3.28 9.46 -8.60
C ALA A 168 4.20 10.59 -9.07
N VAL A 169 3.72 11.39 -10.01
CA VAL A 169 4.41 12.59 -10.50
C VAL A 169 4.69 13.59 -9.36
N GLU A 170 3.93 13.55 -8.29
CA GLU A 170 4.12 14.36 -7.08
C GLU A 170 5.48 14.12 -6.41
N GLY A 171 6.08 12.96 -6.59
CA GLY A 171 7.44 12.64 -6.13
C GLY A 171 8.56 13.23 -6.98
N GLN A 172 8.27 13.91 -8.10
CA GLN A 172 9.29 14.50 -8.96
C GLN A 172 9.65 15.94 -8.55
N PHE A 173 10.95 16.24 -8.49
CA PHE A 173 11.46 17.57 -8.14
C PHE A 173 11.24 18.61 -9.25
N TYR A 174 11.30 18.18 -10.50
CA TYR A 174 11.29 19.08 -11.68
C TYR A 174 9.90 19.45 -12.18
N ARG A 175 8.85 19.06 -11.47
CA ARG A 175 7.50 19.49 -11.85
C ARG A 175 7.35 21.00 -11.68
N LYS A 176 6.93 21.68 -12.74
CA LYS A 176 6.78 23.15 -12.77
C LYS A 176 5.78 23.68 -11.72
N PHE A 177 4.74 22.91 -11.45
CA PHE A 177 3.70 23.26 -10.49
C PHE A 177 3.56 22.21 -9.41
N LYS A 178 3.69 22.62 -8.14
CA LYS A 178 3.38 21.82 -6.96
C LYS A 178 2.48 22.62 -6.03
N THR A 179 1.45 21.97 -5.50
CA THR A 179 0.65 22.55 -4.44
C THR A 179 1.44 22.63 -3.14
N THR A 180 0.97 23.41 -2.18
CA THR A 180 1.53 23.46 -0.81
C THR A 180 0.98 22.33 0.08
N ARG A 181 0.09 21.49 -0.47
CA ARG A 181 -0.66 20.48 0.26
C ARG A 181 0.03 19.10 0.19
N HIS A 182 -0.37 18.20 1.09
CA HIS A 182 0.09 16.81 1.22
C HIS A 182 1.61 16.60 1.08
N PRO A 183 2.46 17.41 1.77
CA PRO A 183 3.91 17.33 1.60
C PRO A 183 4.50 16.00 2.05
N HIS A 184 3.91 15.34 3.03
CA HIS A 184 4.32 14.02 3.53
C HIS A 184 4.15 12.90 2.49
N THR A 185 3.07 12.95 1.69
CA THR A 185 2.86 12.01 0.58
C THR A 185 3.86 12.27 -0.55
N ASN A 186 4.10 13.54 -0.89
CA ASN A 186 5.11 13.93 -1.88
C ASN A 186 6.51 13.44 -1.48
N MET A 187 6.87 13.56 -0.19
CA MET A 187 8.14 13.05 0.35
C MET A 187 8.24 11.53 0.17
N ALA A 188 7.20 10.79 0.49
CA ALA A 188 7.20 9.33 0.38
C ALA A 188 7.36 8.87 -1.08
N LYS A 189 6.67 9.51 -2.02
CA LYS A 189 6.81 9.21 -3.45
C LYS A 189 8.18 9.61 -3.99
N ALA A 190 8.77 10.70 -3.52
CA ALA A 190 10.15 11.05 -3.85
C ALA A 190 11.15 10.01 -3.33
N ALA A 191 10.96 9.52 -2.11
CA ALA A 191 11.78 8.45 -1.54
C ALA A 191 11.67 7.15 -2.35
N LEU A 192 10.45 6.75 -2.75
CA LEU A 192 10.21 5.58 -3.59
C LEU A 192 10.88 5.71 -4.97
N ASN A 193 10.76 6.87 -5.60
CA ASN A 193 11.43 7.17 -6.88
C ASN A 193 12.96 7.09 -6.74
N MET A 194 13.53 7.63 -5.67
CA MET A 194 14.97 7.60 -5.42
C MET A 194 15.46 6.18 -5.16
N MET A 195 14.72 5.39 -4.38
CA MET A 195 15.02 3.97 -4.16
C MET A 195 15.07 3.23 -5.50
N THR A 196 14.05 3.38 -6.34
CA THR A 196 14.00 2.75 -7.66
C THR A 196 15.20 3.14 -8.50
N ARG A 197 15.47 4.44 -8.64
CA ARG A 197 16.60 4.96 -9.43
C ARG A 197 17.95 4.44 -8.94
N THR A 198 18.11 4.32 -7.63
CA THR A 198 19.37 3.87 -7.02
C THR A 198 19.57 2.38 -7.17
N ALA A 199 18.52 1.58 -6.94
CA ALA A 199 18.63 0.12 -6.90
C ALA A 199 18.52 -0.55 -8.27
N ALA A 200 17.88 0.08 -9.25
CA ALA A 200 17.55 -0.52 -10.54
C ALA A 200 18.78 -1.11 -11.27
N ALA A 201 19.93 -0.45 -11.23
CA ALA A 201 21.13 -0.94 -11.91
C ALA A 201 21.68 -2.23 -11.29
N ASP A 202 21.69 -2.33 -9.95
CA ASP A 202 22.09 -3.56 -9.25
C ASP A 202 21.14 -4.71 -9.57
N TYR A 203 19.83 -4.48 -9.51
CA TYR A 203 18.81 -5.49 -9.81
C TYR A 203 18.85 -5.94 -11.27
N HIS A 204 19.12 -5.01 -12.20
CA HIS A 204 19.25 -5.33 -13.62
C HIS A 204 20.39 -6.31 -13.92
N ASN A 205 21.52 -6.23 -13.20
CA ASN A 205 22.62 -7.20 -13.32
C ASN A 205 22.16 -8.65 -13.04
N ASP A 206 21.18 -8.79 -12.16
CA ASP A 206 20.56 -10.06 -11.78
C ASP A 206 19.34 -10.44 -12.66
N GLY A 207 19.09 -9.69 -13.72
CA GLY A 207 17.94 -9.92 -14.63
C GLY A 207 16.59 -9.56 -14.01
N ILE A 208 16.57 -8.56 -13.10
CA ILE A 208 15.37 -8.03 -12.49
C ILE A 208 15.20 -6.57 -12.94
N HIS A 209 14.13 -6.29 -13.65
CA HIS A 209 13.78 -4.95 -14.11
C HIS A 209 12.98 -4.22 -13.04
N MET A 210 13.52 -3.12 -12.51
CA MET A 210 12.84 -2.32 -11.47
C MET A 210 12.41 -0.98 -12.03
N ASN A 211 11.11 -0.70 -11.98
CA ASN A 211 10.50 0.50 -12.52
C ASN A 211 9.65 1.21 -11.45
N ALA A 212 9.55 2.54 -11.55
CA ALA A 212 8.57 3.34 -10.85
C ALA A 212 7.56 3.88 -11.86
N VAL A 213 6.28 3.68 -11.58
CA VAL A 213 5.18 4.02 -12.49
C VAL A 213 4.28 5.06 -11.84
N ASP A 214 3.92 6.07 -12.59
CA ASP A 214 2.84 7.01 -12.28
C ASP A 214 1.58 6.56 -13.00
N THR A 215 0.56 6.17 -12.25
CA THR A 215 -0.75 5.76 -12.80
C THR A 215 -1.50 6.91 -13.45
N GLY A 216 -1.10 8.14 -13.16
CA GLY A 216 -1.84 9.34 -13.55
C GLY A 216 -3.03 9.60 -12.65
N TRP A 217 -3.90 10.51 -13.07
CA TRP A 217 -5.04 10.94 -12.29
C TRP A 217 -6.25 10.03 -12.55
N VAL A 218 -6.43 9.03 -11.71
CA VAL A 218 -7.48 8.01 -11.81
C VAL A 218 -8.67 8.35 -10.92
N THR A 219 -8.42 8.85 -9.69
CA THR A 219 -9.47 9.19 -8.72
C THR A 219 -9.32 10.62 -8.21
N ASP A 220 -10.41 11.21 -7.72
CA ASP A 220 -10.36 12.50 -7.01
C ASP A 220 -10.18 12.23 -5.51
N GLU A 221 -9.00 12.52 -4.99
CA GLU A 221 -8.63 12.31 -3.58
C GLU A 221 -9.18 13.38 -2.62
N ASP A 222 -9.91 14.35 -3.12
CA ASP A 222 -10.56 15.36 -2.29
C ASP A 222 -11.68 14.75 -1.43
N PRO A 223 -12.01 15.35 -0.26
CA PRO A 223 -13.19 14.99 0.50
C PRO A 223 -14.44 14.87 -0.37
N ALA A 224 -15.31 13.87 -0.09
CA ALA A 224 -16.42 13.47 -0.96
C ALA A 224 -17.34 14.63 -1.37
N GLU A 225 -17.65 15.54 -0.44
CA GLU A 225 -18.48 16.73 -0.75
C GLU A 225 -17.78 17.68 -1.72
N LEU A 226 -16.47 17.84 -1.58
CA LEU A 226 -15.68 18.71 -2.44
C LEU A 226 -15.53 18.10 -3.84
N ALA A 227 -15.27 16.80 -3.91
CA ALA A 227 -15.23 16.06 -5.17
C ALA A 227 -16.58 16.14 -5.90
N ALA A 228 -17.70 15.90 -5.21
CA ALA A 228 -19.03 16.03 -5.77
C ALA A 228 -19.33 17.43 -6.28
N ARG A 229 -18.91 18.47 -5.55
CA ARG A 229 -19.07 19.86 -5.98
C ARG A 229 -18.29 20.16 -7.26
N LYS A 230 -17.06 19.70 -7.39
CA LYS A 230 -16.26 19.86 -8.62
C LYS A 230 -16.95 19.24 -9.84
N VAL A 231 -17.55 18.05 -9.66
CA VAL A 231 -18.31 17.40 -10.74
C VAL A 231 -19.47 18.29 -11.20
N VAL A 232 -20.23 18.89 -10.26
CA VAL A 232 -21.42 19.68 -10.59
C VAL A 232 -21.05 21.07 -11.11
N GLU A 233 -20.15 21.78 -10.44
CA GLU A 233 -19.85 23.19 -10.73
C GLU A 233 -18.78 23.34 -11.82
N GLU A 234 -17.75 22.50 -11.81
CA GLU A 234 -16.60 22.60 -12.69
C GLU A 234 -16.64 21.56 -13.84
N ARG A 235 -17.62 20.64 -13.81
CA ARG A 235 -17.71 19.49 -14.74
C ARG A 235 -16.43 18.69 -14.77
N PHE A 236 -15.74 18.64 -13.63
CA PHE A 236 -14.47 17.96 -13.50
C PHE A 236 -14.69 16.47 -13.22
N HIS A 237 -14.01 15.64 -13.99
CA HIS A 237 -13.82 14.21 -13.73
C HIS A 237 -12.34 13.87 -13.89
N PRO A 238 -11.78 12.94 -13.11
CA PRO A 238 -10.46 12.40 -13.40
C PRO A 238 -10.38 11.96 -14.86
N PRO A 239 -9.26 12.25 -15.57
CA PRO A 239 -9.14 11.96 -17.00
C PRO A 239 -8.94 10.48 -17.32
N LEU A 240 -8.63 9.66 -16.32
CA LEU A 240 -8.34 8.23 -16.42
C LEU A 240 -9.28 7.44 -15.53
N ASP A 241 -9.43 6.15 -15.84
CA ASP A 241 -10.17 5.21 -15.01
C ASP A 241 -9.26 4.14 -14.38
N ILE A 242 -9.85 3.21 -13.64
CA ILE A 242 -9.13 2.12 -12.97
C ILE A 242 -8.43 1.18 -13.96
N VAL A 243 -8.96 1.04 -15.18
CA VAL A 243 -8.38 0.20 -16.24
C VAL A 243 -7.13 0.87 -16.80
N ASP A 244 -7.17 2.19 -17.03
CA ASP A 244 -6.01 2.99 -17.44
C ASP A 244 -4.89 2.91 -16.40
N GLY A 245 -5.24 3.05 -15.11
CA GLY A 245 -4.29 2.94 -14.01
C GLY A 245 -3.63 1.57 -13.96
N ALA A 246 -4.42 0.50 -14.08
CA ALA A 246 -3.93 -0.87 -14.10
C ALA A 246 -3.03 -1.13 -15.34
N ALA A 247 -3.44 -0.66 -16.50
CA ALA A 247 -2.66 -0.79 -17.74
C ALA A 247 -1.26 -0.17 -17.60
N ARG A 248 -1.16 1.01 -17.00
CA ARG A 248 0.14 1.67 -16.74
C ARG A 248 1.01 0.90 -15.75
N ILE A 249 0.41 0.25 -14.75
CA ILE A 249 1.16 -0.57 -13.78
C ILE A 249 1.77 -1.80 -14.47
N VAL A 250 1.08 -2.41 -15.42
CA VAL A 250 1.56 -3.62 -16.11
C VAL A 250 2.39 -3.34 -17.36
N ASP A 251 2.39 -2.11 -17.87
CA ASP A 251 3.14 -1.72 -19.08
C ASP A 251 4.65 -2.04 -19.01
N PRO A 252 5.35 -1.94 -17.85
CA PRO A 252 6.76 -2.32 -17.75
C PRO A 252 7.01 -3.84 -17.67
N ILE A 253 5.97 -4.67 -17.66
CA ILE A 253 6.06 -6.13 -17.53
C ILE A 253 5.94 -6.77 -18.92
#